data_ed1f7fac5ed7f219db160e3a9a152a25
#
_entry.id   ed1f7fac5ed7f219db160e3a9a152a25
#
_cell.length_a   1.000
_cell.length_b   1.000
_cell.length_c   1.000
_cell.angle_alpha   90.00
_cell.angle_beta   90.00
_cell.angle_gamma   90.00
#
_symmetry.space_group_name_H-M   'P 1'
#
loop_
_entity.id
_entity.type
_entity.pdbx_description
1 polymer ?
#
loop_
_entity_poly.entity_id
_entity_poly.type
_entity_poly.pdbx_seq_one_letter_code
_entity_poly.pdbx_strand_id
1 'polypeptide(L)'
;MSFVSNSSTSGFKVPTTNIIAFFSAQDAWKTITRDDLAEGGKDMLFSEVLFGGSHQGSAYNLITGAADVAAFCDTELAPYADLTAGTDEKPGAVYTIKANATAPFDTVTGQSFVIIQSTPVLNGPFAYNADTLSAEDVQKIQARLLSDDVANNPDIFITPEGKEAGKVGMFKKTNQERFLLVEDAWYNPIREMGN
;
A
#
# COMPACT_ATOMS: atom_id res chain seq x y z
N MET A 1 -4.96 -13.34 -10.83
CA MET A 1 -4.73 -12.01 -10.20
C MET A 1 -5.39 -11.95 -8.84
N SER A 2 -4.74 -11.33 -7.84
CA SER A 2 -5.37 -11.08 -6.54
C SER A 2 -5.42 -9.58 -6.23
N PHE A 3 -6.57 -9.10 -5.79
CA PHE A 3 -6.82 -7.75 -5.27
C PHE A 3 -7.23 -7.80 -3.80
N VAL A 4 -7.24 -6.64 -3.14
CA VAL A 4 -7.67 -6.53 -1.73
C VAL A 4 -9.20 -6.61 -1.62
N SER A 5 -9.86 -5.62 -2.21
CA SER A 5 -11.32 -5.51 -2.37
C SER A 5 -11.61 -4.48 -3.44
N ASN A 6 -12.79 -4.49 -4.03
CA ASN A 6 -13.19 -3.53 -5.07
C ASN A 6 -13.29 -2.07 -4.57
N SER A 7 -13.39 -1.85 -3.28
CA SER A 7 -13.39 -0.52 -2.65
C SER A 7 -11.99 -0.02 -2.26
N SER A 8 -10.98 -0.89 -2.22
CA SER A 8 -9.63 -0.54 -1.78
C SER A 8 -8.94 0.42 -2.76
N THR A 9 -8.42 1.53 -2.26
CA THR A 9 -7.68 2.50 -3.08
C THR A 9 -6.37 1.89 -3.59
N SER A 10 -5.46 1.52 -2.69
CA SER A 10 -4.13 0.99 -3.04
C SER A 10 -4.15 -0.47 -3.49
N GLY A 11 -5.17 -1.26 -3.09
CA GLY A 11 -5.27 -2.68 -3.43
C GLY A 11 -6.20 -3.00 -4.62
N PHE A 12 -6.84 -1.99 -5.23
CA PHE A 12 -7.70 -2.19 -6.39
C PHE A 12 -7.78 -0.96 -7.32
N LYS A 13 -8.24 0.21 -6.83
CA LYS A 13 -8.50 1.37 -7.71
C LYS A 13 -7.25 1.88 -8.42
N VAL A 14 -6.16 2.09 -7.69
CA VAL A 14 -4.88 2.53 -8.27
C VAL A 14 -4.27 1.45 -9.18
N PRO A 15 -4.12 0.19 -8.76
CA PRO A 15 -3.64 -0.87 -9.63
C PRO A 15 -4.45 -1.03 -10.92
N THR A 16 -5.78 -1.08 -10.83
CA THR A 16 -6.63 -1.24 -12.03
C THR A 16 -6.52 -0.05 -12.99
N THR A 17 -6.41 1.20 -12.48
CA THR A 17 -6.16 2.37 -13.33
C THR A 17 -4.85 2.23 -14.10
N ASN A 18 -3.78 1.80 -13.45
CA ASN A 18 -2.48 1.59 -14.11
C ASN A 18 -2.52 0.44 -15.13
N ILE A 19 -3.21 -0.66 -14.80
CA ILE A 19 -3.40 -1.79 -15.70
C ILE A 19 -4.18 -1.34 -16.94
N ILE A 20 -5.28 -0.62 -16.78
CA ILE A 20 -6.07 -0.07 -17.89
C ILE A 20 -5.20 0.86 -18.74
N ALA A 21 -4.48 1.79 -18.13
CA ALA A 21 -3.62 2.74 -18.86
C ALA A 21 -2.54 2.03 -19.70
N PHE A 22 -1.98 0.93 -19.19
CA PHE A 22 -0.96 0.15 -19.92
C PHE A 22 -1.58 -0.71 -21.03
N PHE A 23 -2.62 -1.46 -20.73
CA PHE A 23 -3.15 -2.45 -21.66
C PHE A 23 -4.08 -1.85 -22.71
N SER A 24 -4.79 -0.74 -22.45
CA SER A 24 -5.64 -0.06 -23.44
C SER A 24 -4.86 0.48 -24.65
N ALA A 25 -3.54 0.59 -24.56
CA ALA A 25 -2.68 0.88 -25.70
C ALA A 25 -2.54 -0.29 -26.70
N GLN A 26 -2.96 -1.48 -26.32
CA GLN A 26 -2.92 -2.68 -27.15
C GLN A 26 -4.28 -2.95 -27.77
N ASP A 27 -4.33 -3.30 -29.07
CA ASP A 27 -5.59 -3.47 -29.80
C ASP A 27 -6.54 -4.48 -29.16
N ALA A 28 -6.02 -5.55 -28.60
CA ALA A 28 -6.81 -6.58 -27.93
C ALA A 28 -7.54 -6.09 -26.65
N TRP A 29 -7.04 -5.02 -26.02
CA TRP A 29 -7.48 -4.52 -24.71
C TRP A 29 -7.93 -3.05 -24.72
N LYS A 30 -8.17 -2.49 -25.89
CA LYS A 30 -8.53 -1.05 -26.07
C LYS A 30 -9.73 -0.61 -25.24
N THR A 31 -10.66 -1.51 -25.00
CA THR A 31 -11.92 -1.23 -24.29
C THR A 31 -11.96 -1.85 -22.90
N ILE A 32 -10.81 -2.31 -22.38
CA ILE A 32 -10.73 -2.91 -21.05
C ILE A 32 -11.24 -1.95 -19.98
N THR A 33 -12.09 -2.45 -19.11
CA THR A 33 -12.70 -1.69 -18.03
C THR A 33 -12.25 -2.21 -16.67
N ARG A 34 -12.57 -1.46 -15.62
CA ARG A 34 -12.32 -1.90 -14.25
C ARG A 34 -13.17 -3.11 -13.86
N ASP A 35 -14.39 -3.21 -14.40
CA ASP A 35 -15.28 -4.35 -14.15
C ASP A 35 -14.70 -5.62 -14.78
N ASP A 36 -14.17 -5.55 -16.00
CA ASP A 36 -13.46 -6.68 -16.62
C ASP A 36 -12.29 -7.17 -15.78
N LEU A 37 -11.56 -6.24 -15.13
CA LEU A 37 -10.46 -6.57 -14.23
C LEU A 37 -10.92 -7.12 -12.88
N ALA A 38 -12.16 -6.83 -12.47
CA ALA A 38 -12.73 -7.33 -11.22
C ALA A 38 -13.34 -8.72 -11.37
N GLU A 39 -13.91 -9.02 -12.54
CA GLU A 39 -14.61 -10.27 -12.79
C GLU A 39 -13.65 -11.37 -13.22
N GLY A 40 -12.73 -11.08 -14.12
CA GLY A 40 -11.90 -12.08 -14.78
C GLY A 40 -12.71 -12.98 -15.70
N GLY A 41 -12.08 -13.94 -16.36
CA GLY A 41 -12.74 -14.91 -17.22
C GLY A 41 -11.86 -15.43 -18.35
N LYS A 42 -12.37 -16.41 -19.08
CA LYS A 42 -11.60 -17.16 -20.10
C LYS A 42 -10.95 -16.26 -21.16
N ASP A 43 -11.65 -15.22 -21.60
CA ASP A 43 -11.18 -14.32 -22.67
C ASP A 43 -10.86 -12.92 -22.11
N MET A 44 -10.73 -12.79 -20.80
CA MET A 44 -10.33 -11.58 -20.11
C MET A 44 -8.81 -11.51 -19.88
N LEU A 45 -8.29 -10.33 -19.51
CA LEU A 45 -6.88 -10.14 -19.20
C LEU A 45 -6.41 -11.08 -18.07
N PHE A 46 -7.26 -11.27 -17.07
CA PHE A 46 -7.07 -12.26 -16.00
C PHE A 46 -8.08 -13.39 -16.14
N SER A 47 -7.59 -14.62 -16.22
CA SER A 47 -8.46 -15.81 -16.28
C SER A 47 -9.25 -16.00 -14.99
N GLU A 48 -8.70 -15.58 -13.87
CA GLU A 48 -9.32 -15.65 -12.55
C GLU A 48 -8.90 -14.45 -11.69
N VAL A 49 -9.84 -13.93 -10.91
CA VAL A 49 -9.63 -12.83 -9.98
C VAL A 49 -10.05 -13.24 -8.57
N LEU A 50 -9.15 -13.05 -7.62
CA LEU A 50 -9.36 -13.29 -6.21
C LEU A 50 -9.41 -11.97 -5.44
N PHE A 51 -10.22 -11.92 -4.39
CA PHE A 51 -10.21 -10.82 -3.43
C PHE A 51 -9.73 -11.35 -2.07
N GLY A 52 -8.55 -10.91 -1.64
CA GLY A 52 -7.94 -11.35 -0.39
C GLY A 52 -8.58 -10.79 0.88
N GLY A 53 -9.50 -9.82 0.75
CA GLY A 53 -10.18 -9.17 1.88
C GLY A 53 -9.30 -8.21 2.69
N SER A 54 -7.98 -8.35 2.59
CA SER A 54 -6.97 -7.48 3.20
C SER A 54 -5.72 -7.42 2.32
N HIS A 55 -4.80 -6.49 2.61
CA HIS A 55 -3.51 -6.42 1.91
C HIS A 55 -2.69 -7.69 2.16
N GLN A 56 -2.67 -8.17 3.39
CA GLN A 56 -2.03 -9.42 3.77
C GLN A 56 -2.65 -10.62 3.03
N GLY A 57 -3.99 -10.69 2.94
CA GLY A 57 -4.67 -11.77 2.22
C GLY A 57 -4.39 -11.76 0.72
N SER A 58 -4.33 -10.58 0.09
CA SER A 58 -3.94 -10.48 -1.32
C SER A 58 -2.50 -10.93 -1.55
N ALA A 59 -1.57 -10.50 -0.70
CA ALA A 59 -0.17 -10.94 -0.75
C ALA A 59 -0.02 -12.44 -0.47
N TYR A 60 -0.80 -12.98 0.46
CA TYR A 60 -0.79 -14.41 0.78
C TYR A 60 -1.22 -15.26 -0.41
N ASN A 61 -2.24 -14.81 -1.17
CA ASN A 61 -2.65 -15.49 -2.41
C ASN A 61 -1.50 -15.57 -3.44
N LEU A 62 -0.70 -14.50 -3.57
CA LEU A 62 0.49 -14.51 -4.42
C LEU A 62 1.55 -15.50 -3.91
N ILE A 63 1.89 -15.41 -2.63
CA ILE A 63 3.00 -16.16 -2.04
C ILE A 63 2.71 -17.66 -1.99
N THR A 64 1.44 -18.04 -1.82
CA THR A 64 1.02 -19.45 -1.86
C THR A 64 0.80 -19.99 -3.28
N GLY A 65 0.92 -19.15 -4.31
CA GLY A 65 0.67 -19.54 -5.70
C GLY A 65 -0.82 -19.66 -6.07
N ALA A 66 -1.73 -19.20 -5.22
CA ALA A 66 -3.15 -19.10 -5.55
C ALA A 66 -3.41 -18.01 -6.62
N ALA A 67 -2.51 -17.05 -6.74
CA ALA A 67 -2.50 -16.04 -7.79
C ALA A 67 -1.07 -15.82 -8.31
N ASP A 68 -0.91 -15.58 -9.62
CA ASP A 68 0.40 -15.29 -10.23
C ASP A 68 0.83 -13.84 -10.01
N VAL A 69 -0.13 -12.94 -9.79
CA VAL A 69 0.09 -11.50 -9.57
C VAL A 69 -0.86 -11.02 -8.49
N ALA A 70 -0.42 -10.08 -7.66
CA ALA A 70 -1.26 -9.46 -6.64
C ALA A 70 -1.01 -7.96 -6.50
N ALA A 71 -2.04 -7.24 -6.06
CA ALA A 71 -1.96 -5.84 -5.68
C ALA A 71 -2.18 -5.68 -4.17
N PHE A 72 -1.24 -5.02 -3.50
CA PHE A 72 -1.30 -4.75 -2.06
C PHE A 72 -0.47 -3.53 -1.70
N CYS A 73 -0.66 -3.00 -0.49
CA CYS A 73 0.15 -1.92 0.06
C CYS A 73 1.41 -2.48 0.72
N ASP A 74 2.56 -1.89 0.42
CA ASP A 74 3.88 -2.28 0.95
C ASP A 74 3.96 -2.16 2.47
N THR A 75 3.40 -1.09 3.03
CA THR A 75 3.41 -0.83 4.48
C THR A 75 2.77 -1.96 5.29
N GLU A 76 1.76 -2.62 4.73
CA GLU A 76 1.07 -3.74 5.38
C GLU A 76 1.89 -5.04 5.35
N LEU A 77 2.88 -5.15 4.46
CA LEU A 77 3.79 -6.28 4.37
C LEU A 77 5.13 -6.05 5.08
N ALA A 78 5.52 -4.81 5.33
CA ALA A 78 6.79 -4.46 5.97
C ALA A 78 7.07 -5.22 7.30
N PRO A 79 6.08 -5.55 8.14
CA PRO A 79 6.31 -6.38 9.32
C PRO A 79 6.74 -7.82 9.00
N TYR A 80 6.34 -8.36 7.84
CA TYR A 80 6.44 -9.77 7.49
C TYR A 80 7.53 -10.11 6.47
N ALA A 81 8.01 -9.14 5.69
CA ALA A 81 8.98 -9.36 4.61
C ALA A 81 10.16 -8.40 4.73
N ASP A 82 11.33 -8.87 4.28
CA ASP A 82 12.54 -8.07 4.16
C ASP A 82 12.94 -7.94 2.69
N LEU A 83 13.48 -6.78 2.32
CA LEU A 83 14.12 -6.58 1.02
C LEU A 83 15.39 -7.44 0.95
N THR A 84 15.47 -8.33 -0.01
CA THR A 84 16.60 -9.24 -0.18
C THR A 84 17.41 -9.00 -1.46
N ALA A 85 16.82 -8.29 -2.44
CA ALA A 85 17.52 -7.84 -3.64
C ALA A 85 16.83 -6.64 -4.29
N GLY A 86 17.57 -5.87 -5.07
CA GLY A 86 17.06 -4.69 -5.78
C GLY A 86 17.01 -3.43 -4.92
N THR A 87 16.21 -2.46 -5.34
CA THR A 87 16.00 -1.18 -4.65
C THR A 87 14.62 -1.16 -4.03
N ASP A 88 14.52 -0.76 -2.77
CA ASP A 88 13.28 -0.69 -2.00
C ASP A 88 12.16 0.01 -2.78
N GLU A 89 10.98 -0.60 -2.83
CA GLU A 89 9.77 -0.09 -3.49
C GLU A 89 9.92 0.19 -5.01
N LYS A 90 10.92 -0.39 -5.68
CA LYS A 90 11.10 -0.22 -7.12
C LYS A 90 10.84 -1.52 -7.88
N PRO A 91 10.42 -1.43 -9.17
CA PRO A 91 10.34 -2.61 -10.02
C PRO A 91 11.66 -3.41 -10.02
N GLY A 92 11.57 -4.72 -9.85
CA GLY A 92 12.69 -5.63 -9.70
C GLY A 92 13.16 -5.84 -8.26
N ALA A 93 12.61 -5.11 -7.28
CA ALA A 93 12.86 -5.39 -5.86
C ALA A 93 12.31 -6.77 -5.49
N VAL A 94 13.10 -7.56 -4.78
CA VAL A 94 12.72 -8.88 -4.26
C VAL A 94 12.58 -8.80 -2.76
N TYR A 95 11.45 -9.27 -2.27
CA TYR A 95 11.17 -9.36 -0.84
C TYR A 95 10.99 -10.83 -0.46
N THR A 96 11.54 -11.19 0.70
CA THR A 96 11.45 -12.55 1.23
C THR A 96 10.73 -12.52 2.58
N ILE A 97 9.81 -13.45 2.78
CA ILE A 97 9.08 -13.60 4.04
C ILE A 97 10.05 -14.01 5.13
N LYS A 98 10.03 -13.26 6.24
CA LYS A 98 10.92 -13.44 7.40
C LYS A 98 10.76 -14.82 8.02
N ALA A 99 11.86 -15.38 8.53
CA ALA A 99 11.83 -16.65 9.22
C ALA A 99 10.97 -16.64 10.51
N ASN A 100 10.81 -15.48 11.12
CA ASN A 100 9.98 -15.24 12.30
C ASN A 100 8.66 -14.55 12.01
N ALA A 101 8.20 -14.58 10.75
CA ALA A 101 6.91 -14.02 10.39
C ALA A 101 5.79 -14.70 11.18
N THR A 102 4.83 -13.89 11.61
CA THR A 102 3.62 -14.38 12.29
C THR A 102 2.50 -14.60 11.27
N ALA A 103 1.39 -15.18 11.73
CA ALA A 103 0.21 -15.37 10.87
C ALA A 103 -0.19 -14.04 10.16
N PRO A 104 -0.60 -14.12 8.87
CA PRO A 104 -0.85 -15.33 8.09
C PRO A 104 0.39 -15.88 7.35
N PHE A 105 1.58 -15.31 7.53
CA PHE A 105 2.77 -15.65 6.75
C PHE A 105 3.70 -16.67 7.41
N ASP A 106 3.38 -17.14 8.61
CA ASP A 106 4.16 -18.13 9.38
C ASP A 106 4.32 -19.48 8.66
N THR A 107 3.39 -19.81 7.75
CA THR A 107 3.43 -21.06 6.96
C THR A 107 4.19 -20.93 5.63
N VAL A 108 4.61 -19.73 5.25
CA VAL A 108 5.27 -19.42 3.96
C VAL A 108 6.61 -18.70 4.13
N THR A 109 7.24 -18.88 5.28
CA THR A 109 8.55 -18.27 5.60
C THR A 109 9.62 -18.67 4.57
N GLY A 110 10.49 -17.72 4.20
CA GLY A 110 11.54 -17.92 3.20
C GLY A 110 11.07 -17.84 1.75
N GLN A 111 9.77 -17.80 1.48
CA GLN A 111 9.27 -17.57 0.13
C GLN A 111 9.42 -16.10 -0.27
N SER A 112 9.60 -15.87 -1.58
CA SER A 112 9.91 -14.53 -2.10
C SER A 112 8.92 -14.13 -3.18
N PHE A 113 8.75 -12.81 -3.35
CA PHE A 113 8.03 -12.20 -4.46
C PHE A 113 8.81 -11.03 -5.03
N VAL A 114 8.52 -10.64 -6.27
CA VAL A 114 9.15 -9.52 -6.96
C VAL A 114 8.16 -8.40 -7.21
N ILE A 115 8.58 -7.17 -7.02
CA ILE A 115 7.80 -5.98 -7.39
C ILE A 115 7.90 -5.77 -8.90
N ILE A 116 6.78 -5.76 -9.60
CA ILE A 116 6.70 -5.46 -11.04
C ILE A 116 6.34 -4.00 -11.29
N GLN A 117 5.58 -3.39 -10.39
CA GLN A 117 5.21 -1.97 -10.44
C GLN A 117 4.96 -1.45 -9.02
N SER A 118 5.35 -0.21 -8.77
CA SER A 118 5.03 0.52 -7.55
C SER A 118 4.47 1.88 -7.91
N THR A 119 3.44 2.30 -7.19
CA THR A 119 2.79 3.60 -7.38
C THR A 119 2.66 4.28 -6.02
N PRO A 120 3.26 5.46 -5.82
CA PRO A 120 3.08 6.23 -4.60
C PRO A 120 1.61 6.59 -4.37
N VAL A 121 1.12 6.33 -3.18
CA VAL A 121 -0.22 6.71 -2.75
C VAL A 121 -0.08 7.56 -1.49
N LEU A 122 -0.79 8.68 -1.43
CA LEU A 122 -0.81 9.52 -0.23
C LEU A 122 -1.41 8.76 0.94
N ASN A 123 -0.80 8.91 2.11
CA ASN A 123 -1.35 8.41 3.36
C ASN A 123 -2.70 9.09 3.65
N GLY A 124 -3.58 8.39 4.35
CA GLY A 124 -4.87 8.93 4.78
C GLY A 124 -4.69 10.16 5.68
N PRO A 125 -5.51 11.22 5.50
CA PRO A 125 -5.43 12.40 6.34
C PRO A 125 -6.02 12.13 7.73
N PHE A 126 -5.57 12.86 8.73
CA PHE A 126 -6.32 13.00 9.98
C PHE A 126 -7.55 13.86 9.72
N ALA A 127 -8.71 13.30 9.94
CA ALA A 127 -9.98 14.01 9.85
C ALA A 127 -10.55 14.30 11.25
N TYR A 128 -11.27 15.38 11.40
CA TYR A 128 -11.95 15.74 12.63
C TYR A 128 -13.40 16.17 12.37
N ASN A 129 -14.23 16.06 13.42
CA ASN A 129 -15.58 16.56 13.35
C ASN A 129 -15.59 18.05 13.76
N ALA A 130 -15.89 18.93 12.81
CA ALA A 130 -15.92 20.39 13.01
C ALA A 130 -17.02 20.86 13.97
N ASP A 131 -18.05 20.03 14.22
CA ASP A 131 -19.11 20.36 15.20
C ASP A 131 -18.67 20.10 16.64
N THR A 132 -17.58 19.35 16.85
CA THR A 132 -17.13 18.93 18.20
C THR A 132 -15.81 19.53 18.61
N LEU A 133 -14.95 19.91 17.67
CA LEU A 133 -13.66 20.54 17.93
C LEU A 133 -13.69 22.03 17.55
N SER A 134 -13.26 22.88 18.46
CA SER A 134 -13.11 24.30 18.15
C SER A 134 -11.93 24.54 17.19
N ALA A 135 -11.99 25.64 16.43
CA ALA A 135 -10.87 26.03 15.56
C ALA A 135 -9.55 26.22 16.35
N GLU A 136 -9.62 26.66 17.60
CA GLU A 136 -8.45 26.82 18.48
C GLU A 136 -7.86 25.46 18.85
N ASP A 137 -8.68 24.46 19.17
CA ASP A 137 -8.19 23.11 19.48
C ASP A 137 -7.58 22.45 18.25
N VAL A 138 -8.19 22.61 17.07
CA VAL A 138 -7.64 22.13 15.80
C VAL A 138 -6.26 22.74 15.54
N GLN A 139 -6.09 24.06 15.74
CA GLN A 139 -4.79 24.72 15.58
C GLN A 139 -3.76 24.17 16.57
N LYS A 140 -4.12 23.93 17.82
CA LYS A 140 -3.23 23.32 18.83
C LYS A 140 -2.80 21.91 18.44
N ILE A 141 -3.74 21.09 17.99
CA ILE A 141 -3.48 19.72 17.51
C ILE A 141 -2.54 19.75 16.31
N GLN A 142 -2.83 20.59 15.31
CA GLN A 142 -1.97 20.74 14.12
C GLN A 142 -0.56 21.20 14.51
N ALA A 143 -0.44 22.22 15.34
CA ALA A 143 0.86 22.72 15.80
C ALA A 143 1.66 21.62 16.53
N ARG A 144 1.00 20.79 17.34
CA ARG A 144 1.64 19.65 18.01
C ARG A 144 2.09 18.57 17.04
N LEU A 145 1.24 18.17 16.10
CA LEU A 145 1.58 17.14 15.09
C LEU A 145 2.74 17.57 14.20
N LEU A 146 2.82 18.86 13.85
CA LEU A 146 3.87 19.42 12.99
C LEU A 146 5.18 19.69 13.73
N SER A 147 5.22 19.57 15.06
CA SER A 147 6.39 19.89 15.86
C SER A 147 7.55 18.90 15.65
N ASP A 148 8.77 19.37 15.89
CA ASP A 148 9.96 18.52 15.86
C ASP A 148 9.95 17.45 16.95
N ASP A 149 9.31 17.72 18.08
CA ASP A 149 9.11 16.72 19.15
C ASP A 149 8.36 15.50 18.62
N VAL A 150 7.30 15.71 17.83
CA VAL A 150 6.53 14.61 17.23
C VAL A 150 7.29 13.98 16.08
N ALA A 151 7.91 14.79 15.22
CA ALA A 151 8.69 14.28 14.09
C ALA A 151 9.91 13.43 14.53
N ASN A 152 10.43 13.65 15.72
CA ASN A 152 11.56 12.89 16.28
C ASN A 152 11.15 11.90 17.37
N ASN A 153 9.86 11.71 17.60
CA ASN A 153 9.37 10.73 18.57
C ASN A 153 9.49 9.31 17.98
N PRO A 154 10.32 8.42 18.57
CA PRO A 154 10.53 7.07 18.06
C PRO A 154 9.32 6.14 18.20
N ASP A 155 8.34 6.50 19.02
CA ASP A 155 7.08 5.75 19.14
C ASP A 155 6.10 6.08 17.99
N ILE A 156 6.37 7.16 17.26
CA ILE A 156 5.60 7.59 16.09
C ILE A 156 6.39 7.31 14.82
N PHE A 157 7.62 7.80 14.74
CA PHE A 157 8.49 7.65 13.57
C PHE A 157 9.72 6.81 13.94
N ILE A 158 9.73 5.54 13.53
CA ILE A 158 10.79 4.62 13.88
C ILE A 158 11.94 4.65 12.88
N THR A 159 13.15 4.89 13.36
CA THR A 159 14.37 4.77 12.55
C THR A 159 14.79 3.29 12.40
N PRO A 160 15.66 2.96 11.41
CA PRO A 160 16.21 1.62 11.27
C PRO A 160 16.86 1.12 12.56
N GLU A 161 17.65 1.96 13.22
CA GLU A 161 18.33 1.60 14.49
C GLU A 161 17.32 1.38 15.63
N GLY A 162 16.23 2.14 15.66
CA GLY A 162 15.14 1.95 16.61
C GLY A 162 14.45 0.61 16.42
N LYS A 163 14.23 0.21 15.16
CA LYS A 163 13.65 -1.08 14.79
C LYS A 163 14.58 -2.25 15.18
N GLU A 164 15.87 -2.13 14.91
CA GLU A 164 16.87 -3.11 15.32
C GLU A 164 16.94 -3.26 16.85
N ALA A 165 16.71 -2.19 17.59
CA ALA A 165 16.60 -2.19 19.05
C ALA A 165 15.25 -2.74 19.57
N GLY A 166 14.40 -3.28 18.70
CA GLY A 166 13.10 -3.88 19.06
C GLY A 166 11.99 -2.89 19.35
N LYS A 167 12.15 -1.60 19.01
CA LYS A 167 11.09 -0.61 19.13
C LYS A 167 10.06 -0.77 18.02
N VAL A 168 8.83 -0.33 18.30
CA VAL A 168 7.72 -0.34 17.34
C VAL A 168 7.20 1.09 17.21
N GLY A 169 7.37 1.69 16.02
CA GLY A 169 6.77 2.97 15.66
C GLY A 169 5.61 2.79 14.69
N MET A 170 4.81 3.84 14.53
CA MET A 170 3.67 3.85 13.58
C MET A 170 4.14 4.00 12.13
N PHE A 171 5.19 4.79 11.90
CA PHE A 171 5.71 5.11 10.58
C PHE A 171 7.21 4.87 10.52
N LYS A 172 7.70 4.43 9.37
CA LYS A 172 9.14 4.29 9.09
C LYS A 172 9.75 5.68 8.93
N LYS A 173 10.92 5.91 9.51
CA LYS A 173 11.71 7.13 9.37
C LYS A 173 13.09 6.81 8.82
N THR A 174 13.29 7.05 7.56
CA THR A 174 14.57 6.85 6.87
C THR A 174 15.25 8.17 6.53
N ASN A 175 14.51 9.29 6.58
CA ASN A 175 15.01 10.61 6.23
C ASN A 175 14.28 11.70 7.05
N GLN A 176 13.47 12.53 6.40
CA GLN A 176 12.78 13.68 7.00
C GLN A 176 11.27 13.47 7.13
N GLU A 177 10.83 12.22 7.22
CA GLU A 177 9.42 11.88 7.36
C GLU A 177 8.85 12.56 8.62
N ARG A 178 7.72 13.23 8.43
CA ARG A 178 6.95 13.94 9.45
C ARG A 178 5.53 14.19 8.96
N PHE A 179 4.64 14.56 9.86
CA PHE A 179 3.31 15.04 9.46
C PHE A 179 3.43 16.37 8.73
N LEU A 180 2.58 16.55 7.72
CA LEU A 180 2.49 17.76 6.90
C LEU A 180 1.06 18.30 6.95
N LEU A 181 0.91 19.61 6.74
CA LEU A 181 -0.39 20.18 6.42
C LEU A 181 -0.84 19.64 5.06
N VAL A 182 -2.08 19.17 5.01
CA VAL A 182 -2.67 18.62 3.80
C VAL A 182 -3.17 19.77 2.93
N GLU A 183 -2.82 19.73 1.66
CA GLU A 183 -3.47 20.52 0.61
C GLU A 183 -4.45 19.63 -0.13
N ASP A 184 -5.70 20.04 -0.22
CA ASP A 184 -6.77 19.25 -0.85
C ASP A 184 -6.43 18.80 -2.28
N ALA A 185 -5.73 19.65 -3.02
CA ALA A 185 -5.26 19.37 -4.37
C ALA A 185 -4.34 18.15 -4.49
N TRP A 186 -3.65 17.76 -3.42
CA TRP A 186 -2.78 16.56 -3.45
C TRP A 186 -3.55 15.27 -3.69
N TYR A 187 -4.84 15.25 -3.37
CA TYR A 187 -5.72 14.08 -3.58
C TYR A 187 -6.38 14.03 -4.95
N ASN A 188 -6.21 15.06 -5.79
CA ASN A 188 -6.84 15.08 -7.13
C ASN A 188 -6.48 13.86 -7.98
N PRO A 189 -5.22 13.41 -8.08
CA PRO A 189 -4.89 12.23 -8.86
C PRO A 189 -5.66 10.97 -8.41
N ILE A 190 -5.89 10.82 -7.10
CA ILE A 190 -6.65 9.68 -6.56
C ILE A 190 -8.15 9.83 -6.82
N ARG A 191 -8.69 11.05 -6.74
CA ARG A 191 -10.10 11.32 -7.07
C ARG A 191 -10.40 11.03 -8.53
N GLU A 192 -9.50 11.40 -9.43
CA GLU A 192 -9.61 11.15 -10.87
C GLU A 192 -9.59 9.65 -11.21
N MET A 193 -8.88 8.85 -10.43
CA MET A 193 -8.85 7.39 -10.57
C MET A 193 -10.15 6.70 -10.12
N GLY A 194 -10.99 7.38 -9.35
CA GLY A 194 -12.23 6.83 -8.77
C GLY A 194 -13.47 6.98 -9.64
N ASN A 195 -13.37 7.73 -10.74
CA ASN A 195 -14.48 8.02 -11.67
C ASN A 195 -14.52 7.05 -12.83
#